data_45a2d7d87002b0b78faf76633bd34776
#
_entry.id   45a2d7d87002b0b78faf76633bd34776
#
_cell.length_a   1.000
_cell.length_b   1.000
_cell.length_c   1.000
_cell.angle_alpha   90.00
_cell.angle_beta   90.00
_cell.angle_gamma   90.00
#
_symmetry.space_group_name_H-M   'P 1'
#
loop_
_entity.id
_entity.type
_entity.pdbx_description
1 polymer ?
#
loop_
_entity_poly.entity_id
_entity_poly.type
_entity_poly.pdbx_seq_one_letter_code
_entity_poly.pdbx_strand_id
1 'polypeptide(L)'
;MSKEQILSSDGIPLEQSLKKAERKNKLKALFLVGPLFLFLIITYVFPIGDMLFRSVDDRMITKMLPKTYKAIEQWDGKDLPDEPVYEALYQDLAYLKETKTYGKIIARLNYEKGGFSSLIKKTVRKLGKFEEGDYKTQFIKVHKRWGQNDYLVALKNTAPNWSYAKYLKGVDLKKDKDGKIVQQPEDRRIHKILWLRTIKVAFWVTVFCFVLAYPISHLLATLPMKYSNLLMICVLLPFWTSLLVRTSSWMVLLQQQGLLLK
;
A
#
# COMPACT_ATOMS: atom_id res chain seq x y z
N MET A 1 14.78 -53.26 22.50
CA MET A 1 14.78 -52.55 23.79
C MET A 1 13.44 -51.88 23.90
N SER A 2 12.50 -52.49 24.67
CA SER A 2 11.18 -51.87 24.97
C SER A 2 11.43 -50.67 25.88
N LYS A 3 11.01 -49.47 25.44
CA LYS A 3 11.00 -48.30 26.34
C LYS A 3 9.98 -48.58 27.47
N GLU A 4 10.49 -48.78 28.68
CA GLU A 4 9.65 -48.80 29.87
C GLU A 4 8.81 -47.49 29.87
N GLN A 5 7.50 -47.65 29.71
CA GLN A 5 6.59 -46.52 29.83
C GLN A 5 6.42 -46.22 31.33
N ILE A 6 7.01 -45.11 31.76
CA ILE A 6 6.81 -44.61 33.13
C ILE A 6 5.36 -44.21 33.25
N LEU A 7 4.62 -44.93 34.12
CA LEU A 7 3.21 -44.68 34.41
C LEU A 7 3.08 -43.64 35.54
N SER A 8 2.14 -42.71 35.40
CA SER A 8 1.75 -41.78 36.45
C SER A 8 0.98 -42.52 37.54
N SER A 9 0.80 -41.92 38.74
CA SER A 9 0.01 -42.45 39.83
C SER A 9 -1.42 -42.88 39.42
N ASP A 10 -1.93 -42.38 38.33
CA ASP A 10 -3.26 -42.63 37.77
C ASP A 10 -3.26 -43.71 36.66
N GLY A 11 -2.15 -44.46 36.47
CA GLY A 11 -2.04 -45.53 35.48
C GLY A 11 -1.95 -45.06 34.02
N ILE A 12 -1.85 -43.75 33.76
CA ILE A 12 -1.72 -43.14 32.41
C ILE A 12 -0.23 -42.93 32.10
N PRO A 13 0.22 -43.16 30.87
CA PRO A 13 1.58 -42.88 30.49
C PRO A 13 1.96 -41.42 30.82
N LEU A 14 3.08 -41.22 31.52
CA LEU A 14 3.54 -39.91 32.00
C LEU A 14 3.60 -38.87 30.88
N GLU A 15 3.97 -39.29 29.70
CA GLU A 15 4.02 -38.42 28.50
C GLU A 15 2.65 -37.85 28.10
N GLN A 16 1.58 -38.64 28.27
CA GLN A 16 0.22 -38.19 27.96
C GLN A 16 -0.33 -37.22 29.03
N SER A 17 -0.03 -37.47 30.29
CA SER A 17 -0.43 -36.61 31.41
C SER A 17 0.30 -35.26 31.33
N LEU A 18 1.61 -35.26 31.00
CA LEU A 18 2.40 -34.05 30.77
C LEU A 18 1.85 -33.25 29.59
N LYS A 19 1.59 -33.89 28.45
CA LYS A 19 1.00 -33.20 27.28
C LYS A 19 -0.37 -32.60 27.60
N LYS A 20 -1.18 -33.27 28.39
CA LYS A 20 -2.49 -32.74 28.81
C LYS A 20 -2.35 -31.54 29.75
N ALA A 21 -1.41 -31.60 30.71
CA ALA A 21 -1.11 -30.51 31.63
C ALA A 21 -0.52 -29.28 30.86
N GLU A 22 0.38 -29.54 29.95
CA GLU A 22 0.93 -28.48 29.08
C GLU A 22 -0.13 -27.81 28.21
N ARG A 23 -1.04 -28.60 27.61
CA ARG A 23 -2.15 -28.01 26.81
C ARG A 23 -3.06 -27.15 27.69
N LYS A 24 -3.38 -27.61 28.93
CA LYS A 24 -4.19 -26.84 29.88
C LYS A 24 -3.49 -25.53 30.26
N ASN A 25 -2.19 -25.56 30.51
CA ASN A 25 -1.40 -24.37 30.85
C ASN A 25 -1.25 -23.42 29.66
N LYS A 26 -1.02 -23.94 28.43
CA LYS A 26 -1.00 -23.15 27.19
C LYS A 26 -2.37 -22.50 26.96
N LEU A 27 -3.46 -23.21 27.18
CA LEU A 27 -4.81 -22.65 27.04
C LEU A 27 -5.08 -21.51 28.03
N LYS A 28 -4.71 -21.72 29.33
CA LYS A 28 -4.80 -20.65 30.33
C LYS A 28 -3.96 -19.41 29.96
N ALA A 29 -2.73 -19.63 29.51
CA ALA A 29 -1.87 -18.54 29.04
C ALA A 29 -2.47 -17.82 27.81
N LEU A 30 -3.05 -18.59 26.87
CA LEU A 30 -3.75 -18.03 25.72
C LEU A 30 -4.98 -17.19 26.14
N PHE A 31 -5.75 -17.65 27.09
CA PHE A 31 -6.90 -16.89 27.64
C PHE A 31 -6.46 -15.60 28.33
N LEU A 32 -5.31 -15.61 29.02
CA LEU A 32 -4.78 -14.42 29.68
C LEU A 32 -4.25 -13.38 28.68
N VAL A 33 -3.53 -13.84 27.65
CA VAL A 33 -2.93 -12.98 26.61
C VAL A 33 -3.91 -12.71 25.46
N GLY A 34 -4.91 -13.59 25.28
CA GLY A 34 -5.87 -13.58 24.19
C GLY A 34 -6.58 -12.25 23.96
N PRO A 35 -7.13 -11.58 25.00
CA PRO A 35 -7.79 -10.29 24.80
C PRO A 35 -6.87 -9.21 24.24
N LEU A 36 -5.63 -9.13 24.74
CA LEU A 36 -4.63 -8.19 24.21
C LEU A 36 -4.22 -8.54 22.77
N PHE A 37 -4.00 -9.83 22.50
CA PHE A 37 -3.64 -10.31 21.18
C PHE A 37 -4.76 -10.08 20.16
N LEU A 38 -6.02 -10.33 20.54
CA LEU A 38 -7.19 -10.04 19.71
C LEU A 38 -7.32 -8.55 19.43
N PHE A 39 -7.10 -7.70 20.43
CA PHE A 39 -7.07 -6.25 20.25
C PHE A 39 -6.02 -5.83 19.23
N LEU A 40 -4.80 -6.37 19.31
CA LEU A 40 -3.74 -6.09 18.33
C LEU A 40 -4.10 -6.56 16.91
N ILE A 41 -4.72 -7.74 16.78
CA ILE A 41 -5.17 -8.22 15.46
C ILE A 41 -6.22 -7.28 14.88
N ILE A 42 -7.22 -6.88 15.65
CA ILE A 42 -8.30 -6.02 15.16
C ILE A 42 -7.79 -4.63 14.82
N THR A 43 -6.91 -4.05 15.64
CA THR A 43 -6.45 -2.67 15.45
C THR A 43 -5.31 -2.51 14.45
N TYR A 44 -4.49 -3.54 14.24
CA TYR A 44 -3.32 -3.46 13.34
C TYR A 44 -3.43 -4.41 12.16
N VAL A 45 -3.63 -5.71 12.40
CA VAL A 45 -3.57 -6.71 11.32
C VAL A 45 -4.76 -6.57 10.38
N PHE A 46 -5.95 -6.38 10.91
CA PHE A 46 -7.16 -6.24 10.10
C PHE A 46 -7.12 -5.00 9.18
N PRO A 47 -6.79 -3.77 9.62
CA PRO A 47 -6.68 -2.61 8.73
C PRO A 47 -5.59 -2.76 7.69
N ILE A 48 -4.44 -3.36 8.03
CA ILE A 48 -3.38 -3.64 7.07
C ILE A 48 -3.86 -4.63 6.01
N GLY A 49 -4.52 -5.71 6.44
CA GLY A 49 -5.12 -6.70 5.53
C GLY A 49 -6.17 -6.08 4.59
N ASP A 50 -7.05 -5.23 5.12
CA ASP A 50 -8.06 -4.50 4.33
C ASP A 50 -7.41 -3.54 3.32
N MET A 51 -6.36 -2.82 3.70
CA MET A 51 -5.59 -1.98 2.77
C MET A 51 -4.95 -2.78 1.64
N LEU A 52 -4.35 -3.93 1.96
CA LEU A 52 -3.75 -4.82 0.96
C LEU A 52 -4.82 -5.37 0.01
N PHE A 53 -5.95 -5.79 0.54
CA PHE A 53 -7.08 -6.29 -0.24
C PHE A 53 -7.64 -5.21 -1.19
N ARG A 54 -7.92 -4.01 -0.67
CA ARG A 54 -8.38 -2.86 -1.47
C ARG A 54 -7.36 -2.41 -2.51
N SER A 55 -6.08 -2.70 -2.28
CA SER A 55 -5.03 -2.41 -3.26
C SER A 55 -5.15 -3.25 -4.53
N VAL A 56 -5.73 -4.44 -4.43
CA VAL A 56 -5.97 -5.36 -5.57
C VAL A 56 -7.36 -5.17 -6.17
N ASP A 57 -8.31 -4.70 -5.38
CA ASP A 57 -9.71 -4.50 -5.82
C ASP A 57 -9.85 -3.22 -6.67
N ASP A 58 -10.04 -3.40 -7.97
CA ASP A 58 -10.24 -2.32 -8.96
C ASP A 58 -11.71 -2.20 -9.44
N ARG A 59 -12.66 -2.92 -8.80
CA ARG A 59 -14.09 -2.92 -9.16
C ARG A 59 -14.74 -1.53 -9.17
N MET A 60 -14.11 -0.54 -8.52
CA MET A 60 -14.64 0.82 -8.49
C MET A 60 -14.84 1.40 -9.90
N ILE A 61 -13.86 1.20 -10.78
CA ILE A 61 -13.91 1.75 -12.15
C ILE A 61 -14.95 1.04 -12.99
N THR A 62 -14.99 -0.29 -12.95
CA THR A 62 -15.99 -1.09 -13.67
C THR A 62 -17.42 -0.73 -13.25
N LYS A 63 -17.63 -0.42 -11.96
CA LYS A 63 -18.93 0.05 -11.47
C LYS A 63 -19.27 1.48 -11.93
N MET A 64 -18.28 2.31 -12.19
CA MET A 64 -18.50 3.70 -12.59
C MET A 64 -18.63 3.87 -14.11
N LEU A 65 -18.08 2.95 -14.91
CA LEU A 65 -18.13 2.92 -16.37
C LEU A 65 -18.69 1.59 -16.89
N PRO A 66 -19.88 1.14 -16.44
CA PRO A 66 -20.37 -0.22 -16.74
C PRO A 66 -20.61 -0.45 -18.24
N LYS A 67 -21.17 0.53 -18.94
CA LYS A 67 -21.46 0.43 -20.36
C LYS A 67 -20.16 0.43 -21.19
N THR A 68 -19.24 1.31 -20.86
CA THR A 68 -17.93 1.42 -21.49
C THR A 68 -17.15 0.11 -21.38
N TYR A 69 -17.11 -0.51 -20.19
CA TYR A 69 -16.36 -1.75 -20.02
C TYR A 69 -17.00 -2.93 -20.74
N LYS A 70 -18.33 -3.00 -20.76
CA LYS A 70 -19.03 -4.03 -21.54
C LYS A 70 -18.75 -3.91 -23.04
N ALA A 71 -18.67 -2.69 -23.56
CA ALA A 71 -18.34 -2.44 -24.96
C ALA A 71 -16.86 -2.69 -25.28
N ILE A 72 -15.95 -2.30 -24.39
CA ILE A 72 -14.51 -2.40 -24.61
C ILE A 72 -13.98 -3.83 -24.41
N GLU A 73 -14.71 -4.69 -23.72
CA GLU A 73 -14.34 -6.09 -23.51
C GLU A 73 -14.24 -6.86 -24.83
N GLN A 74 -15.10 -6.55 -25.78
CA GLN A 74 -15.14 -7.17 -27.12
C GLN A 74 -14.08 -6.62 -28.09
N TRP A 75 -13.45 -5.51 -27.73
CA TRP A 75 -12.41 -4.87 -28.56
C TRP A 75 -11.05 -5.52 -28.36
N ASP A 76 -10.32 -5.81 -29.45
CA ASP A 76 -9.02 -6.50 -29.41
C ASP A 76 -7.85 -5.65 -28.88
N GLY A 77 -7.95 -4.32 -28.96
CA GLY A 77 -6.92 -3.38 -28.48
C GLY A 77 -5.87 -2.98 -29.52
N LYS A 78 -5.93 -3.47 -30.76
CA LYS A 78 -4.94 -3.17 -31.80
C LYS A 78 -5.19 -1.85 -32.49
N ASP A 79 -6.41 -1.65 -32.99
CA ASP A 79 -6.84 -0.43 -33.66
C ASP A 79 -7.71 0.43 -32.74
N LEU A 80 -8.12 1.62 -33.22
CA LEU A 80 -9.10 2.41 -32.49
C LEU A 80 -10.44 1.69 -32.43
N PRO A 81 -11.11 1.64 -31.26
CA PRO A 81 -12.40 0.99 -31.14
C PRO A 81 -13.46 1.62 -32.04
N ASP A 82 -14.49 0.83 -32.30
CA ASP A 82 -15.62 1.26 -33.08
C ASP A 82 -16.56 2.19 -32.31
N GLU A 83 -17.52 2.78 -33.01
CA GLU A 83 -18.49 3.74 -32.51
C GLU A 83 -19.20 3.31 -31.21
N PRO A 84 -19.63 2.05 -31.02
CA PRO A 84 -20.34 1.60 -29.81
C PRO A 84 -19.55 1.83 -28.52
N VAL A 85 -18.21 1.78 -28.56
CA VAL A 85 -17.37 2.05 -27.37
C VAL A 85 -17.40 3.53 -27.01
N TYR A 86 -17.36 4.43 -27.99
CA TYR A 86 -17.44 5.87 -27.76
C TYR A 86 -18.83 6.30 -27.31
N GLU A 87 -19.88 5.70 -27.84
CA GLU A 87 -21.25 5.92 -27.38
C GLU A 87 -21.42 5.49 -25.92
N ALA A 88 -20.98 4.28 -25.58
CA ALA A 88 -21.02 3.80 -24.19
C ALA A 88 -20.23 4.70 -23.24
N LEU A 89 -19.05 5.19 -23.68
CA LEU A 89 -18.23 6.12 -22.94
C LEU A 89 -18.92 7.47 -22.75
N TYR A 90 -19.63 7.97 -23.75
CA TYR A 90 -20.43 9.18 -23.65
C TYR A 90 -21.52 9.05 -22.58
N GLN A 91 -22.28 7.94 -22.62
CA GLN A 91 -23.37 7.68 -21.67
C GLN A 91 -22.87 7.58 -20.23
N ASP A 92 -21.79 6.86 -20.01
CA ASP A 92 -21.19 6.73 -18.66
C ASP A 92 -20.61 8.07 -18.17
N LEU A 93 -19.90 8.82 -19.02
CA LEU A 93 -19.36 10.14 -18.65
C LEU A 93 -20.47 11.19 -18.42
N ALA A 94 -21.60 11.14 -19.13
CA ALA A 94 -22.75 11.99 -18.90
C ALA A 94 -23.34 11.75 -17.52
N TYR A 95 -23.57 10.49 -17.15
CA TYR A 95 -24.02 10.10 -15.81
C TYR A 95 -23.05 10.57 -14.71
N LEU A 96 -21.75 10.39 -14.93
CA LEU A 96 -20.72 10.82 -13.97
C LEU A 96 -20.58 12.34 -13.84
N LYS A 97 -20.96 13.09 -14.87
CA LYS A 97 -21.04 14.55 -14.83
C LYS A 97 -22.19 15.01 -13.94
N GLU A 98 -23.36 14.39 -14.08
CA GLU A 98 -24.55 14.68 -13.26
C GLU A 98 -24.28 14.37 -11.78
N THR A 99 -23.70 13.22 -11.48
CA THR A 99 -23.38 12.78 -10.12
C THR A 99 -22.12 13.45 -9.54
N LYS A 100 -21.40 14.27 -10.34
CA LYS A 100 -20.12 14.92 -9.97
C LYS A 100 -19.03 13.97 -9.46
N THR A 101 -19.07 12.69 -9.88
CA THR A 101 -18.17 11.64 -9.39
C THR A 101 -16.99 11.33 -10.31
N TYR A 102 -16.90 11.96 -11.49
CA TYR A 102 -15.83 11.76 -12.47
C TYR A 102 -14.41 11.99 -11.94
N GLY A 103 -14.25 12.70 -10.82
CA GLY A 103 -12.95 12.92 -10.17
C GLY A 103 -12.27 11.62 -9.72
N LYS A 104 -13.04 10.64 -9.25
CA LYS A 104 -12.53 9.33 -8.81
C LYS A 104 -11.93 8.53 -9.97
N ILE A 105 -12.60 8.56 -11.12
CA ILE A 105 -12.12 7.92 -12.36
C ILE A 105 -10.84 8.58 -12.85
N ILE A 106 -10.79 9.90 -12.84
CA ILE A 106 -9.59 10.66 -13.24
C ILE A 106 -8.38 10.21 -12.41
N ALA A 107 -8.52 10.14 -11.10
CA ALA A 107 -7.43 9.73 -10.21
C ALA A 107 -6.91 8.32 -10.56
N ARG A 108 -7.82 7.37 -10.77
CA ARG A 108 -7.44 5.98 -11.07
C ARG A 108 -6.83 5.82 -12.46
N LEU A 109 -7.45 6.40 -13.50
CA LEU A 109 -6.93 6.32 -14.86
C LEU A 109 -5.61 7.08 -15.02
N ASN A 110 -5.45 8.19 -14.32
CA ASN A 110 -4.20 8.96 -14.33
C ASN A 110 -3.05 8.20 -13.65
N TYR A 111 -3.38 7.29 -12.72
CA TYR A 111 -2.42 6.37 -12.15
C TYR A 111 -1.89 5.37 -13.19
N GLU A 112 -2.75 4.87 -14.08
CA GLU A 112 -2.37 3.94 -15.15
C GLU A 112 -1.54 4.66 -16.23
N LYS A 113 -2.07 5.77 -16.74
CA LYS A 113 -1.38 6.60 -17.74
C LYS A 113 -1.60 8.09 -17.45
N GLY A 114 -0.52 8.84 -17.40
CA GLY A 114 -0.60 10.29 -17.20
C GLY A 114 -1.35 10.98 -18.34
N GLY A 115 -2.09 12.05 -17.99
CA GLY A 115 -2.82 12.86 -18.96
C GLY A 115 -4.32 12.63 -19.04
N PHE A 116 -4.87 11.62 -18.37
CA PHE A 116 -6.33 11.42 -18.24
C PHE A 116 -7.03 12.58 -17.53
N SER A 117 -6.34 13.29 -16.64
CA SER A 117 -6.92 14.44 -15.95
C SER A 117 -7.39 15.52 -16.94
N SER A 118 -6.51 15.95 -17.85
CA SER A 118 -6.86 16.94 -18.86
C SER A 118 -7.87 16.41 -19.86
N LEU A 119 -7.70 15.14 -20.27
CA LEU A 119 -8.54 14.44 -21.22
C LEU A 119 -10.01 14.40 -20.76
N ILE A 120 -10.27 13.80 -19.59
CA ILE A 120 -11.62 13.63 -19.06
C ILE A 120 -12.25 14.98 -18.66
N LYS A 121 -11.51 15.87 -17.98
CA LYS A 121 -12.04 17.18 -17.61
C LYS A 121 -12.48 18.01 -18.81
N LYS A 122 -11.70 17.97 -19.91
CA LYS A 122 -12.05 18.71 -21.14
C LYS A 122 -13.26 18.09 -21.83
N THR A 123 -13.34 16.74 -21.84
CA THR A 123 -14.47 16.01 -22.41
C THR A 123 -15.73 16.29 -21.63
N VAL A 124 -15.74 16.12 -20.32
CA VAL A 124 -16.90 16.33 -19.44
C VAL A 124 -17.46 17.75 -19.56
N ARG A 125 -16.60 18.76 -19.73
CA ARG A 125 -17.04 20.15 -19.98
C ARG A 125 -17.78 20.30 -21.31
N LYS A 126 -17.39 19.56 -22.34
CA LYS A 126 -17.94 19.67 -23.69
C LYS A 126 -19.05 18.68 -24.02
N LEU A 127 -19.34 17.68 -23.13
CA LEU A 127 -20.38 16.68 -23.35
C LEU A 127 -21.77 17.26 -23.72
N GLY A 128 -22.15 18.42 -23.15
CA GLY A 128 -23.42 19.06 -23.48
C GLY A 128 -23.50 19.69 -24.89
N LYS A 129 -22.42 19.60 -25.66
CA LYS A 129 -22.35 20.08 -27.07
C LYS A 129 -22.26 18.91 -28.05
N PHE A 130 -22.36 17.67 -27.56
CA PHE A 130 -22.32 16.50 -28.43
C PHE A 130 -23.69 16.32 -29.09
N GLU A 131 -23.67 16.08 -30.38
CA GLU A 131 -24.83 15.71 -31.18
C GLU A 131 -25.00 14.18 -31.21
N GLU A 132 -26.19 13.70 -31.44
CA GLU A 132 -26.45 12.27 -31.56
C GLU A 132 -25.76 11.70 -32.81
N GLY A 133 -25.06 10.60 -32.63
CA GLY A 133 -24.26 9.95 -33.67
C GLY A 133 -22.85 10.48 -33.77
N ASP A 134 -21.97 9.71 -34.44
CA ASP A 134 -20.55 9.98 -34.69
C ASP A 134 -19.74 10.47 -33.44
N TYR A 135 -19.97 9.78 -32.32
CA TYR A 135 -19.29 10.09 -31.06
C TYR A 135 -17.77 10.00 -31.18
N LYS A 136 -17.25 9.04 -31.95
CA LYS A 136 -15.80 8.87 -32.18
C LYS A 136 -15.16 10.16 -32.69
N THR A 137 -15.69 10.74 -33.73
CA THR A 137 -15.18 11.99 -34.31
C THR A 137 -15.30 13.15 -33.33
N GLN A 138 -16.40 13.22 -32.58
CA GLN A 138 -16.62 14.27 -31.59
C GLN A 138 -15.64 14.17 -30.40
N PHE A 139 -15.38 12.98 -29.90
CA PHE A 139 -14.37 12.77 -28.85
C PHE A 139 -12.98 13.19 -29.33
N ILE A 140 -12.59 12.83 -30.55
CA ILE A 140 -11.29 13.19 -31.15
C ILE A 140 -11.19 14.72 -31.38
N LYS A 141 -12.26 15.39 -31.82
CA LYS A 141 -12.32 16.85 -31.94
C LYS A 141 -12.19 17.56 -30.59
N VAL A 142 -12.75 16.99 -29.52
CA VAL A 142 -12.60 17.54 -28.16
C VAL A 142 -11.16 17.45 -27.67
N HIS A 143 -10.52 16.29 -27.88
CA HIS A 143 -9.14 16.09 -27.47
C HIS A 143 -8.47 15.00 -28.32
N LYS A 144 -7.38 15.36 -29.01
CA LYS A 144 -6.62 14.46 -29.91
C LYS A 144 -6.20 13.11 -29.28
N ARG A 145 -6.05 13.04 -27.98
CA ARG A 145 -5.68 11.81 -27.26
C ARG A 145 -6.75 10.72 -27.33
N TRP A 146 -8.01 11.04 -27.60
CA TRP A 146 -9.05 10.04 -27.86
C TRP A 146 -8.84 9.29 -29.18
N GLY A 147 -8.08 9.85 -30.09
CA GLY A 147 -7.59 9.19 -31.29
C GLY A 147 -6.28 8.44 -31.11
N GLN A 148 -5.75 8.35 -29.90
CA GLN A 148 -4.53 7.59 -29.60
C GLN A 148 -4.91 6.27 -28.92
N ASN A 149 -4.58 5.15 -29.56
CA ASN A 149 -4.87 3.81 -29.06
C ASN A 149 -4.38 3.58 -27.63
N ASP A 150 -3.23 4.15 -27.27
CA ASP A 150 -2.61 4.02 -25.96
C ASP A 150 -3.50 4.43 -24.77
N TYR A 151 -4.39 5.43 -24.95
CA TYR A 151 -5.31 5.85 -23.89
C TYR A 151 -6.48 4.90 -23.74
N LEU A 152 -6.95 4.34 -24.84
CA LEU A 152 -8.05 3.36 -24.86
C LEU A 152 -7.58 1.99 -24.35
N VAL A 153 -6.38 1.58 -24.73
CA VAL A 153 -5.72 0.39 -24.14
C VAL A 153 -5.50 0.56 -22.63
N ALA A 154 -5.06 1.74 -22.18
CA ALA A 154 -4.95 2.01 -20.76
C ALA A 154 -6.32 1.92 -20.04
N LEU A 155 -7.39 2.39 -20.67
CA LEU A 155 -8.75 2.23 -20.17
C LEU A 155 -9.15 0.76 -20.10
N LYS A 156 -8.90 -0.03 -21.16
CA LYS A 156 -9.16 -1.47 -21.20
C LYS A 156 -8.39 -2.21 -20.09
N ASN A 157 -7.13 -1.86 -19.85
CA ASN A 157 -6.30 -2.48 -18.82
C ASN A 157 -6.79 -2.24 -17.38
N THR A 158 -7.71 -1.29 -17.18
CA THR A 158 -8.36 -1.06 -15.88
C THR A 158 -9.70 -1.82 -15.75
N ALA A 159 -10.12 -2.54 -16.78
CA ALA A 159 -11.35 -3.34 -16.77
C ALA A 159 -11.37 -4.54 -15.81
N PRO A 160 -10.26 -5.27 -15.55
CA PRO A 160 -10.27 -6.38 -14.63
C PRO A 160 -10.65 -5.95 -13.21
N ASN A 161 -11.58 -6.69 -12.60
CA ASN A 161 -12.00 -6.46 -11.21
C ASN A 161 -10.86 -6.59 -10.20
N TRP A 162 -9.80 -7.33 -10.57
CA TRP A 162 -8.61 -7.57 -9.78
C TRP A 162 -7.38 -7.12 -10.54
N SER A 163 -6.60 -6.24 -9.95
CA SER A 163 -5.40 -5.69 -10.59
C SER A 163 -4.20 -5.73 -9.67
N TYR A 164 -3.14 -6.35 -10.13
CA TYR A 164 -1.83 -6.34 -9.46
C TYR A 164 -0.96 -5.15 -9.90
N ALA A 165 -1.51 -4.22 -10.67
CA ALA A 165 -0.76 -3.09 -11.24
C ALA A 165 -0.04 -2.25 -10.17
N LYS A 166 -0.68 -2.06 -9.01
CA LYS A 166 -0.08 -1.30 -7.90
C LYS A 166 1.14 -2.02 -7.29
N TYR A 167 1.07 -3.34 -7.16
CA TYR A 167 2.20 -4.15 -6.66
C TYR A 167 3.34 -4.20 -7.69
N LEU A 168 3.03 -4.40 -8.97
CA LEU A 168 4.03 -4.36 -10.04
C LEU A 168 4.76 -3.01 -10.05
N LYS A 169 4.03 -1.92 -9.90
CA LYS A 169 4.60 -0.58 -9.84
C LYS A 169 5.51 -0.39 -8.63
N GLY A 170 5.17 -0.96 -7.48
CA GLY A 170 6.00 -0.94 -6.27
C GLY A 170 7.37 -1.63 -6.43
N VAL A 171 7.52 -2.50 -7.43
CA VAL A 171 8.77 -3.15 -7.81
C VAL A 171 9.32 -2.68 -9.17
N ASP A 172 8.91 -1.49 -9.62
CA ASP A 172 9.31 -0.86 -10.89
C ASP A 172 8.98 -1.69 -12.14
N LEU A 173 7.88 -2.46 -12.08
CA LEU A 173 7.35 -3.22 -13.20
C LEU A 173 6.02 -2.62 -13.69
N LYS A 174 5.67 -2.89 -14.94
CA LYS A 174 4.37 -2.56 -15.54
C LYS A 174 3.93 -3.66 -16.51
N LYS A 175 2.65 -3.72 -16.82
CA LYS A 175 2.17 -4.50 -17.95
C LYS A 175 2.31 -3.68 -19.25
N ASP A 176 2.79 -4.31 -20.30
CA ASP A 176 2.82 -3.75 -21.65
C ASP A 176 1.46 -3.91 -22.34
N LYS A 177 1.34 -3.40 -23.58
CA LYS A 177 0.12 -3.52 -24.41
C LYS A 177 -0.31 -4.98 -24.62
N ASP A 178 0.66 -5.87 -24.73
CA ASP A 178 0.46 -7.32 -24.90
C ASP A 178 0.23 -8.08 -23.58
N GLY A 179 0.07 -7.38 -22.45
CA GLY A 179 -0.12 -7.99 -21.14
C GLY A 179 1.14 -8.56 -20.50
N LYS A 180 2.31 -8.46 -21.16
CA LYS A 180 3.60 -8.92 -20.64
C LYS A 180 4.12 -7.99 -19.54
N ILE A 181 4.76 -8.57 -18.52
CA ILE A 181 5.40 -7.81 -17.44
C ILE A 181 6.75 -7.29 -17.95
N VAL A 182 6.88 -5.98 -18.04
CA VAL A 182 8.10 -5.29 -18.47
C VAL A 182 8.56 -4.30 -17.41
N GLN A 183 9.83 -3.92 -17.44
CA GLN A 183 10.34 -2.88 -16.54
C GLN A 183 9.77 -1.51 -16.91
N GLN A 184 9.57 -0.66 -15.90
CA GLN A 184 9.20 0.72 -16.15
C GLN A 184 10.32 1.48 -16.86
N PRO A 185 10.01 2.58 -17.60
CA PRO A 185 11.01 3.49 -18.15
C PRO A 185 11.94 4.02 -17.06
N GLU A 186 13.17 4.36 -17.41
CA GLU A 186 14.21 4.76 -16.45
C GLU A 186 13.82 5.95 -15.58
N ASP A 187 13.11 6.91 -16.14
CA ASP A 187 12.57 8.09 -15.46
C ASP A 187 11.58 7.77 -14.33
N ARG A 188 11.06 6.54 -14.28
CA ARG A 188 10.06 6.06 -13.30
C ARG A 188 10.54 4.92 -12.42
N ARG A 189 11.79 4.47 -12.56
CA ARG A 189 12.40 3.39 -11.76
C ARG A 189 12.97 3.92 -10.44
N ILE A 190 12.11 4.37 -9.56
CA ILE A 190 12.54 4.96 -8.28
C ILE A 190 12.30 4.05 -7.07
N HIS A 191 11.35 3.11 -7.18
CA HIS A 191 10.89 2.34 -6.01
C HIS A 191 11.94 1.38 -5.49
N LYS A 192 12.63 0.63 -6.35
CA LYS A 192 13.73 -0.27 -5.94
C LYS A 192 14.86 0.48 -5.26
N ILE A 193 15.25 1.63 -5.81
CA ILE A 193 16.30 2.47 -5.23
C ILE A 193 15.88 2.97 -3.84
N LEU A 194 14.63 3.42 -3.70
CA LEU A 194 14.08 3.86 -2.41
C LEU A 194 14.01 2.72 -1.40
N TRP A 195 13.57 1.53 -1.82
CA TRP A 195 13.56 0.34 -0.97
C TRP A 195 14.95 0.00 -0.44
N LEU A 196 15.93 -0.13 -1.32
CA LEU A 196 17.32 -0.42 -0.94
C LEU A 196 17.90 0.67 -0.03
N ARG A 197 17.64 1.94 -0.34
CA ARG A 197 18.08 3.06 0.50
C ARG A 197 17.46 3.00 1.89
N THR A 198 16.17 2.76 1.98
CA THR A 198 15.46 2.67 3.26
C THR A 198 15.97 1.50 4.10
N ILE A 199 16.13 0.31 3.50
CA ILE A 199 16.67 -0.87 4.20
C ILE A 199 18.11 -0.60 4.66
N LYS A 200 18.95 -0.02 3.80
CA LYS A 200 20.34 0.31 4.15
C LYS A 200 20.42 1.31 5.31
N VAL A 201 19.62 2.38 5.27
CA VAL A 201 19.56 3.37 6.35
C VAL A 201 19.04 2.72 7.64
N ALA A 202 17.94 1.96 7.58
CA ALA A 202 17.38 1.28 8.75
C ALA A 202 18.39 0.29 9.37
N PHE A 203 19.13 -0.46 8.55
CA PHE A 203 20.18 -1.37 9.02
C PHE A 203 21.27 -0.61 9.78
N TRP A 204 21.83 0.44 9.20
CA TRP A 204 22.89 1.22 9.86
C TRP A 204 22.40 1.90 11.13
N VAL A 205 21.21 2.48 11.12
CA VAL A 205 20.60 3.05 12.32
C VAL A 205 20.46 2.00 13.42
N THR A 206 19.98 0.80 13.08
CA THR A 206 19.86 -0.31 14.05
C THR A 206 21.21 -0.72 14.62
N VAL A 207 22.24 -0.84 13.78
CA VAL A 207 23.61 -1.17 14.22
C VAL A 207 24.14 -0.10 15.15
N PHE A 208 24.05 1.18 14.80
CA PHE A 208 24.50 2.27 15.67
C PHE A 208 23.72 2.33 16.98
N CYS A 209 22.40 2.17 16.94
CA CYS A 209 21.59 2.09 18.16
C CYS A 209 22.04 0.91 19.05
N PHE A 210 22.31 -0.25 18.49
CA PHE A 210 22.78 -1.42 19.23
C PHE A 210 24.17 -1.15 19.87
N VAL A 211 25.12 -0.64 19.10
CA VAL A 211 26.47 -0.32 19.56
C VAL A 211 26.46 0.71 20.72
N LEU A 212 25.57 1.70 20.65
CA LEU A 212 25.44 2.70 21.70
C LEU A 212 24.65 2.19 22.92
N ALA A 213 23.59 1.42 22.70
CA ALA A 213 22.74 0.93 23.77
C ALA A 213 23.41 -0.18 24.60
N TYR A 214 24.23 -1.02 23.99
CA TYR A 214 24.86 -2.15 24.67
C TYR A 214 25.77 -1.71 25.85
N PRO A 215 26.75 -0.80 25.69
CA PRO A 215 27.57 -0.35 26.81
C PRO A 215 26.75 0.37 27.89
N ILE A 216 25.73 1.15 27.52
CA ILE A 216 24.87 1.83 28.49
C ILE A 216 24.07 0.81 29.30
N SER A 217 23.50 -0.20 28.65
CA SER A 217 22.74 -1.26 29.34
C SER A 217 23.64 -2.09 30.26
N HIS A 218 24.87 -2.40 29.83
CA HIS A 218 25.85 -3.09 30.65
C HIS A 218 26.24 -2.27 31.89
N LEU A 219 26.49 -0.98 31.73
CA LEU A 219 26.77 -0.07 32.86
C LEU A 219 25.60 -0.01 33.85
N LEU A 220 24.37 0.10 33.37
CA LEU A 220 23.17 0.10 34.21
C LEU A 220 23.02 -1.19 35.01
N ALA A 221 23.43 -2.34 34.45
CA ALA A 221 23.30 -3.66 35.07
C ALA A 221 24.42 -3.91 36.12
N THR A 222 25.60 -3.32 35.95
CA THR A 222 26.81 -3.62 36.78
C THR A 222 27.06 -2.61 37.85
N LEU A 223 26.57 -1.36 37.72
CA LEU A 223 26.81 -0.30 38.70
C LEU A 223 25.96 -0.46 39.97
N PRO A 224 26.45 0.02 41.14
CA PRO A 224 25.65 0.08 42.36
C PRO A 224 24.37 0.88 42.15
N MET A 225 23.28 0.46 42.81
CA MET A 225 21.92 0.98 42.65
C MET A 225 21.79 2.52 42.69
N LYS A 226 22.63 3.16 43.52
CA LYS A 226 22.69 4.64 43.65
C LYS A 226 23.05 5.32 42.32
N TYR A 227 24.06 4.84 41.60
CA TYR A 227 24.52 5.40 40.33
C TYR A 227 23.68 4.92 39.15
N SER A 228 23.24 3.66 39.20
CA SER A 228 22.35 3.08 38.18
C SER A 228 21.01 3.83 38.08
N ASN A 229 20.39 4.19 39.22
CA ASN A 229 19.14 4.95 39.21
C ASN A 229 19.31 6.36 38.62
N LEU A 230 20.42 7.04 38.90
CA LEU A 230 20.70 8.36 38.29
C LEU A 230 20.89 8.25 36.78
N LEU A 231 21.64 7.25 36.31
CA LEU A 231 21.82 6.97 34.88
C LEU A 231 20.50 6.58 34.19
N MET A 232 19.66 5.81 34.88
CA MET A 232 18.33 5.43 34.35
C MET A 232 17.46 6.68 34.11
N ILE A 233 17.47 7.63 35.04
CA ILE A 233 16.74 8.90 34.86
C ILE A 233 17.28 9.65 33.63
N CYS A 234 18.59 9.74 33.45
CA CYS A 234 19.21 10.38 32.28
C CYS A 234 18.81 9.70 30.96
N VAL A 235 18.74 8.36 30.95
CA VAL A 235 18.33 7.60 29.78
C VAL A 235 16.83 7.78 29.45
N LEU A 236 16.00 7.88 30.50
CA LEU A 236 14.56 8.08 30.34
C LEU A 236 14.14 9.52 30.03
N LEU A 237 14.96 10.51 30.43
CA LEU A 237 14.65 11.91 30.24
C LEU A 237 14.29 12.32 28.81
N PRO A 238 14.94 11.81 27.75
CA PRO A 238 14.53 12.06 26.37
C PRO A 238 13.13 11.55 26.03
N PHE A 239 12.59 10.52 26.69
CA PHE A 239 11.23 10.03 26.45
C PHE A 239 10.16 11.02 26.89
N TRP A 240 10.46 11.88 27.86
CA TRP A 240 9.54 12.89 28.38
C TRP A 240 9.43 14.11 27.46
N THR A 241 10.35 14.25 26.50
CA THR A 241 10.27 15.31 25.51
C THR A 241 9.33 14.93 24.37
N SER A 242 8.44 15.84 23.98
CA SER A 242 7.55 15.65 22.83
C SER A 242 8.36 15.37 21.55
N LEU A 243 7.86 14.45 20.71
CA LEU A 243 8.45 14.15 19.41
C LEU A 243 8.59 15.41 18.54
N LEU A 244 7.57 16.28 18.57
CA LEU A 244 7.58 17.54 17.82
C LEU A 244 8.70 18.48 18.27
N VAL A 245 8.88 18.63 19.58
CA VAL A 245 9.95 19.47 20.13
C VAL A 245 11.31 18.92 19.73
N ARG A 246 11.51 17.62 19.82
CA ARG A 246 12.76 16.96 19.44
C ARG A 246 13.10 17.15 17.95
N THR A 247 12.12 16.89 17.06
CA THR A 247 12.33 17.04 15.62
C THR A 247 12.53 18.50 15.22
N SER A 248 11.80 19.43 15.81
CA SER A 248 11.97 20.87 15.57
C SER A 248 13.34 21.36 16.03
N SER A 249 13.81 20.91 17.20
CA SER A 249 15.15 21.26 17.70
C SER A 249 16.26 20.78 16.76
N TRP A 250 16.15 19.54 16.26
CA TRP A 250 17.10 19.03 15.29
C TRP A 250 17.05 19.79 13.95
N MET A 251 15.84 20.17 13.47
CA MET A 251 15.72 21.00 12.27
C MET A 251 16.44 22.35 12.44
N VAL A 252 16.25 23.02 13.58
CA VAL A 252 16.91 24.31 13.86
C VAL A 252 18.42 24.17 13.95
N LEU A 253 18.93 23.10 14.59
CA LEU A 253 20.36 22.87 14.73
C LEU A 253 21.06 22.53 13.38
N LEU A 254 20.38 21.82 12.49
CA LEU A 254 20.93 21.34 11.22
C LEU A 254 20.62 22.26 10.01
N GLN A 255 19.89 23.36 10.21
CA GLN A 255 19.70 24.37 9.15
C GLN A 255 21.03 24.98 8.72
N GLN A 256 21.15 25.37 7.43
CA GLN A 256 22.35 26.02 6.88
C GLN A 256 22.80 27.27 7.62
N GLN A 257 21.92 27.90 8.38
CA GLN A 257 22.20 29.03 9.27
C GLN A 257 22.11 28.64 10.77
N GLY A 258 22.09 27.34 11.07
CA GLY A 258 22.00 26.82 12.43
C GLY A 258 23.31 26.94 13.18
N LEU A 259 23.21 26.82 14.50
CA LEU A 259 24.32 26.99 15.46
C LEU A 259 25.57 26.12 15.21
N LEU A 260 25.41 24.97 14.51
CA LEU A 260 26.50 24.00 14.30
C LEU A 260 27.24 24.20 12.95
N LEU A 261 26.77 25.10 12.07
CA LEU A 261 27.34 25.35 10.75
C LEU A 261 27.84 26.80 10.55
N LYS A 262 28.00 27.56 11.67
CA LYS A 262 28.66 28.84 11.70
C LYS A 262 30.17 28.67 11.92
#